data_1edadd24afe1f7b963cad1b7c4a1f726
#
_entry.id   1edadd24afe1f7b963cad1b7c4a1f726
#
_cell.length_a   1.000
_cell.length_b   1.000
_cell.length_c   1.000
_cell.angle_alpha   90.00
_cell.angle_beta   90.00
_cell.angle_gamma   90.00
#
_symmetry.space_group_name_H-M   'P 1'
#
loop_
_entity.id
_entity.type
_entity.pdbx_description
1 polymer ?
#
loop_
_entity_poly.entity_id
_entity_poly.type
_entity_poly.pdbx_seq_one_letter_code
_entity_poly.pdbx_strand_id
1 'polypeptide(L)'
;MRTQPAAAAGLKAAVESQPELSVPVEITVLGTPAEEAIGGKIDLIRAGAFTDVDLIFMAHPAQQNAPFLPTITIAEVSVKYHGKASHASAYPWEGVNALDAAVLAYSNFSVLRQQLKPEWRLHGIIKHGGVKPNFIPAYSELEFYLRTPQLRDLWELKAKAEACFRAAALVTGEVRWR
;
A
#
# COMPACT_ATOMS: atom_id res chain seq x y z
N MET A 1 -10.97 19.29 -2.55
CA MET A 1 -12.42 19.01 -2.38
C MET A 1 -13.38 19.86 -3.21
N ARG A 2 -12.94 20.88 -3.98
CA ARG A 2 -13.84 21.71 -4.81
C ARG A 2 -13.87 21.33 -6.30
N THR A 3 -13.01 20.43 -6.73
CA THR A 3 -12.81 20.12 -8.16
C THR A 3 -13.95 19.26 -8.75
N GLN A 4 -14.41 18.24 -8.04
CA GLN A 4 -15.47 17.35 -8.54
C GLN A 4 -16.83 18.07 -8.69
N PRO A 5 -17.31 18.86 -7.70
CA PRO A 5 -18.54 19.65 -7.89
C PRO A 5 -18.43 20.66 -9.04
N ALA A 6 -17.28 21.28 -9.24
CA ALA A 6 -17.07 22.20 -10.35
C ALA A 6 -17.09 21.47 -11.72
N ALA A 7 -16.47 20.30 -11.80
CA ALA A 7 -16.53 19.44 -12.99
C ALA A 7 -17.97 18.99 -13.32
N ALA A 8 -18.74 18.59 -12.30
CA ALA A 8 -20.13 18.22 -12.46
C ALA A 8 -21.00 19.40 -12.96
N ALA A 9 -20.79 20.59 -12.41
CA ALA A 9 -21.48 21.81 -12.87
C ALA A 9 -21.13 22.16 -14.33
N GLY A 10 -19.83 22.03 -14.69
CA GLY A 10 -19.37 22.23 -16.06
C GLY A 10 -19.96 21.20 -17.04
N LEU A 11 -20.00 19.94 -16.64
CA LEU A 11 -20.60 18.86 -17.43
C LEU A 11 -22.10 19.10 -17.61
N LYS A 12 -22.82 19.48 -16.56
CA LYS A 12 -24.23 19.83 -16.63
C LYS A 12 -24.47 20.95 -17.64
N ALA A 13 -23.74 22.04 -17.57
CA ALA A 13 -23.84 23.15 -18.50
C ALA A 13 -23.55 22.73 -19.96
N ALA A 14 -22.54 21.88 -20.15
CA ALA A 14 -22.19 21.34 -21.46
C ALA A 14 -23.33 20.48 -22.05
N VAL A 15 -23.92 19.59 -21.25
CA VAL A 15 -25.05 18.75 -21.66
C VAL A 15 -26.26 19.61 -22.01
N GLU A 16 -26.62 20.60 -21.19
CA GLU A 16 -27.75 21.51 -21.41
C GLU A 16 -27.56 22.38 -22.65
N SER A 17 -26.32 22.64 -23.08
CA SER A 17 -26.00 23.39 -24.29
C SER A 17 -26.05 22.59 -25.59
N GLN A 18 -26.31 21.27 -25.50
CA GLN A 18 -26.34 20.34 -26.64
C GLN A 18 -27.78 19.86 -26.92
N PRO A 19 -28.62 20.64 -27.61
CA PRO A 19 -30.01 20.27 -27.86
C PRO A 19 -30.18 19.02 -28.75
N GLU A 20 -29.10 18.58 -29.38
CA GLU A 20 -29.06 17.39 -30.25
C GLU A 20 -28.88 16.09 -29.48
N LEU A 21 -28.54 16.15 -28.16
CA LEU A 21 -28.43 14.98 -27.30
C LEU A 21 -29.85 14.38 -27.11
N SER A 22 -30.11 13.29 -27.82
CA SER A 22 -31.38 12.56 -27.77
C SER A 22 -31.50 11.62 -26.55
N VAL A 23 -30.46 11.51 -25.74
CA VAL A 23 -30.36 10.61 -24.57
C VAL A 23 -30.48 11.43 -23.30
N PRO A 24 -31.37 11.07 -22.36
CA PRO A 24 -31.42 11.72 -21.05
C PRO A 24 -30.11 11.45 -20.28
N VAL A 25 -29.53 12.50 -19.71
CA VAL A 25 -28.29 12.41 -18.92
C VAL A 25 -28.57 12.80 -17.48
N GLU A 26 -28.33 11.89 -16.57
CA GLU A 26 -28.34 12.13 -15.13
C GLU A 26 -26.90 12.27 -14.60
N ILE A 27 -26.64 13.30 -13.83
CA ILE A 27 -25.32 13.55 -13.26
C ILE A 27 -25.38 13.41 -11.74
N THR A 28 -24.78 12.35 -11.22
CA THR A 28 -24.70 12.08 -9.79
C THR A 28 -23.30 12.44 -9.24
N VAL A 29 -23.26 13.19 -8.15
CA VAL A 29 -22.01 13.53 -7.46
C VAL A 29 -21.93 12.76 -6.15
N LEU A 30 -20.97 11.84 -6.06
CA LEU A 30 -20.77 11.00 -4.88
C LEU A 30 -19.63 11.54 -3.99
N GLY A 31 -19.92 11.77 -2.72
CA GLY A 31 -18.90 12.02 -1.70
C GLY A 31 -18.22 10.72 -1.29
N THR A 32 -16.90 10.63 -1.47
CA THR A 32 -16.12 9.42 -1.17
C THR A 32 -15.13 9.70 -0.03
N PRO A 33 -15.53 9.56 1.25
CA PRO A 33 -14.69 9.84 2.39
C PRO A 33 -13.58 8.79 2.57
N ALA A 34 -12.61 9.10 3.44
CA ALA A 34 -11.52 8.19 3.85
C ALA A 34 -10.69 7.62 2.68
N GLU A 35 -10.43 8.44 1.65
CA GLU A 35 -9.69 8.04 0.46
C GLU A 35 -8.26 7.60 0.79
N GLU A 36 -7.56 8.33 1.65
CA GLU A 36 -6.17 8.10 2.07
C GLU A 36 -6.00 7.02 3.17
N ALA A 37 -7.08 6.43 3.65
CA ALA A 37 -7.04 5.48 4.76
C ALA A 37 -7.69 4.15 4.40
N ILE A 38 -8.97 4.01 4.67
CA ILE A 38 -9.70 2.73 4.53
C ILE A 38 -10.39 2.56 3.17
N GLY A 39 -10.28 3.56 2.28
CA GLY A 39 -10.85 3.48 0.93
C GLY A 39 -12.36 3.44 0.89
N GLY A 40 -13.04 4.49 1.39
CA GLY A 40 -14.51 4.54 1.47
C GLY A 40 -15.26 4.29 0.16
N LYS A 41 -14.57 4.40 -1.00
CA LYS A 41 -15.13 3.97 -2.31
C LYS A 41 -15.46 2.47 -2.34
N ILE A 42 -14.71 1.64 -1.61
CA ILE A 42 -14.96 0.20 -1.52
C ILE A 42 -16.30 -0.06 -0.83
N ASP A 43 -16.60 0.70 0.21
CA ASP A 43 -17.88 0.57 0.92
C ASP A 43 -19.04 1.07 0.08
N LEU A 44 -18.83 2.13 -0.70
CA LEU A 44 -19.83 2.61 -1.68
C LEU A 44 -20.11 1.58 -2.79
N ILE A 45 -19.06 0.89 -3.28
CA ILE A 45 -19.23 -0.21 -4.25
C ILE A 45 -20.07 -1.34 -3.62
N ARG A 46 -19.75 -1.74 -2.40
CA ARG A 46 -20.50 -2.78 -1.67
C ARG A 46 -21.95 -2.37 -1.39
N ALA A 47 -22.18 -1.10 -1.17
CA ALA A 47 -23.53 -0.54 -0.98
C ALA A 47 -24.32 -0.35 -2.30
N GLY A 48 -23.76 -0.67 -3.45
CA GLY A 48 -24.42 -0.55 -4.75
C GLY A 48 -24.50 0.87 -5.30
N ALA A 49 -23.71 1.81 -4.77
CA ALA A 49 -23.78 3.22 -5.19
C ALA A 49 -23.40 3.47 -6.67
N PHE A 50 -22.87 2.47 -7.36
CA PHE A 50 -22.45 2.55 -8.75
C PHE A 50 -23.21 1.58 -9.68
N THR A 51 -24.29 0.94 -9.20
CA THR A 51 -24.95 -0.16 -9.93
C THR A 51 -25.58 0.31 -11.24
N ASP A 52 -26.15 1.51 -11.26
CA ASP A 52 -26.87 2.06 -12.42
C ASP A 52 -26.12 3.24 -13.05
N VAL A 53 -24.78 3.20 -13.01
CA VAL A 53 -23.91 4.26 -13.54
C VAL A 53 -23.19 3.77 -14.79
N ASP A 54 -23.43 4.40 -15.94
CA ASP A 54 -22.77 4.04 -17.20
C ASP A 54 -21.33 4.55 -17.29
N LEU A 55 -21.06 5.75 -16.78
CA LEU A 55 -19.74 6.39 -16.83
C LEU A 55 -19.36 6.99 -15.48
N ILE A 56 -18.13 6.74 -15.04
CA ILE A 56 -17.59 7.25 -13.77
C ILE A 56 -16.34 8.07 -14.06
N PHE A 57 -16.32 9.29 -13.54
CA PHE A 57 -15.16 10.17 -13.60
C PHE A 57 -14.68 10.52 -12.19
N MET A 58 -13.36 10.58 -12.02
CA MET A 58 -12.73 11.02 -10.79
C MET A 58 -11.59 11.97 -11.12
N ALA A 59 -11.65 13.19 -10.57
CA ALA A 59 -10.53 14.12 -10.66
C ALA A 59 -9.51 13.82 -9.56
N HIS A 60 -8.27 13.57 -9.95
CA HIS A 60 -7.14 13.33 -9.03
C HIS A 60 -6.09 14.44 -9.22
N PRO A 61 -5.60 15.07 -8.14
CA PRO A 61 -4.54 16.07 -8.23
C PRO A 61 -3.24 15.43 -8.77
N ALA A 62 -2.66 16.06 -9.78
CA ALA A 62 -1.40 15.64 -10.38
C ALA A 62 -0.60 16.86 -10.86
N GLN A 63 0.68 16.67 -11.16
CA GLN A 63 1.54 17.74 -11.68
C GLN A 63 1.21 18.13 -13.12
N GLN A 64 0.54 17.26 -13.85
CA GLN A 64 0.17 17.46 -15.25
C GLN A 64 -1.34 17.31 -15.43
N ASN A 65 -1.90 18.11 -16.35
CA ASN A 65 -3.26 17.94 -16.80
C ASN A 65 -3.31 16.77 -17.80
N ALA A 66 -3.94 15.68 -17.41
CA ALA A 66 -4.10 14.50 -18.25
C ALA A 66 -5.54 14.00 -18.16
N PRO A 67 -6.19 13.64 -19.30
CA PRO A 67 -7.53 13.08 -19.28
C PRO A 67 -7.59 11.67 -18.71
N PHE A 68 -6.46 10.96 -18.74
CA PHE A 68 -6.32 9.62 -18.21
C PHE A 68 -4.97 9.48 -17.50
N LEU A 69 -4.99 9.00 -16.27
CA LEU A 69 -3.82 8.63 -15.50
C LEU A 69 -3.91 7.14 -15.14
N PRO A 70 -2.94 6.33 -15.57
CA PRO A 70 -2.91 4.93 -15.17
C PRO A 70 -2.71 4.85 -13.65
N THR A 71 -3.59 4.11 -12.98
CA THR A 71 -3.45 3.80 -11.55
C THR A 71 -2.50 2.63 -11.34
N ILE A 72 -1.84 2.59 -10.20
CA ILE A 72 -0.97 1.49 -9.80
C ILE A 72 -1.64 0.70 -8.68
N THR A 73 -1.44 -0.61 -8.68
CA THR A 73 -1.91 -1.48 -7.61
C THR A 73 -1.08 -1.27 -6.35
N ILE A 74 -1.66 -1.57 -5.20
CA ILE A 74 -0.98 -1.53 -3.91
C ILE A 74 -1.32 -2.76 -3.08
N ALA A 75 -0.32 -3.31 -2.40
CA ALA A 75 -0.51 -4.24 -1.28
C ALA A 75 0.24 -3.70 -0.07
N GLU A 76 -0.46 -3.67 1.05
CA GLU A 76 0.12 -3.41 2.36
C GLU A 76 0.56 -4.73 2.99
N VAL A 77 1.78 -4.76 3.52
CA VAL A 77 2.37 -5.94 4.15
C VAL A 77 2.91 -5.54 5.52
N SER A 78 2.34 -6.11 6.57
CA SER A 78 2.87 -6.03 7.92
C SER A 78 3.59 -7.32 8.25
N VAL A 79 4.84 -7.21 8.69
CA VAL A 79 5.68 -8.35 9.05
C VAL A 79 6.11 -8.22 10.49
N LYS A 80 5.84 -9.26 11.27
CA LYS A 80 6.14 -9.32 12.69
C LYS A 80 7.14 -10.44 12.96
N TYR A 81 8.24 -10.08 13.60
CA TYR A 81 9.25 -11.02 14.04
C TYR A 81 9.16 -11.22 15.56
N HIS A 82 9.15 -12.46 15.98
CA HIS A 82 9.11 -12.85 17.38
C HIS A 82 10.36 -13.64 17.75
N GLY A 83 11.22 -13.04 18.52
CA GLY A 83 12.45 -13.61 19.04
C GLY A 83 12.35 -13.95 20.54
N LYS A 84 13.47 -13.84 21.23
CA LYS A 84 13.59 -14.10 22.67
C LYS A 84 14.44 -13.00 23.33
N ALA A 85 13.91 -12.36 24.36
CA ALA A 85 14.64 -11.36 25.11
C ALA A 85 15.80 -11.96 25.91
N SER A 86 16.89 -11.21 26.02
CA SER A 86 18.03 -11.47 26.92
C SER A 86 18.74 -10.17 27.25
N HIS A 87 19.59 -10.19 28.25
CA HIS A 87 20.46 -9.04 28.56
C HIS A 87 21.59 -8.96 27.54
N ALA A 88 21.69 -7.85 26.83
CA ALA A 88 22.56 -7.71 25.66
C ALA A 88 24.07 -7.84 25.97
N SER A 89 24.52 -7.54 27.19
CA SER A 89 25.91 -7.65 27.56
C SER A 89 26.26 -8.86 28.45
N ALA A 90 25.28 -9.39 29.21
CA ALA A 90 25.50 -10.47 30.13
C ALA A 90 25.32 -11.85 29.50
N TYR A 91 24.22 -12.05 28.80
CA TYR A 91 23.83 -13.36 28.24
C TYR A 91 23.20 -13.22 26.83
N PRO A 92 23.87 -12.51 25.88
CA PRO A 92 23.27 -12.28 24.55
C PRO A 92 22.98 -13.57 23.78
N TRP A 93 23.78 -14.63 23.99
CA TRP A 93 23.60 -15.94 23.36
C TRP A 93 22.36 -16.71 23.83
N GLU A 94 21.70 -16.29 24.90
CA GLU A 94 20.44 -16.86 25.34
C GLU A 94 19.22 -16.21 24.65
N GLY A 95 19.43 -15.09 23.99
CA GLY A 95 18.41 -14.35 23.26
C GLY A 95 18.33 -14.75 21.79
N VAL A 96 17.23 -14.33 21.14
CA VAL A 96 17.06 -14.36 19.69
C VAL A 96 16.55 -12.98 19.26
N ASN A 97 17.38 -12.27 18.49
CA ASN A 97 17.18 -10.86 18.20
C ASN A 97 16.17 -10.64 17.06
N ALA A 98 14.94 -10.25 17.39
CA ALA A 98 13.93 -9.93 16.40
C ALA A 98 14.26 -8.66 15.59
N LEU A 99 15.02 -7.70 16.16
CA LEU A 99 15.44 -6.51 15.42
C LEU A 99 16.43 -6.84 14.32
N ASP A 100 17.38 -7.76 14.57
CA ASP A 100 18.32 -8.18 13.54
C ASP A 100 17.60 -8.80 12.34
N ALA A 101 16.53 -9.59 12.58
CA ALA A 101 15.67 -10.08 11.52
C ALA A 101 15.02 -8.94 10.72
N ALA A 102 14.50 -7.91 11.39
CA ALA A 102 13.92 -6.76 10.72
C ALA A 102 14.96 -5.98 9.88
N VAL A 103 16.16 -5.75 10.43
CA VAL A 103 17.25 -5.07 9.71
C VAL A 103 17.70 -5.87 8.50
N LEU A 104 17.87 -7.19 8.63
CA LEU A 104 18.22 -8.06 7.51
C LEU A 104 17.13 -8.08 6.45
N ALA A 105 15.86 -8.16 6.84
CA ALA A 105 14.74 -8.06 5.89
C ALA A 105 14.78 -6.74 5.11
N TYR A 106 14.99 -5.63 5.79
CA TYR A 106 15.09 -4.31 5.16
C TYR A 106 16.28 -4.24 4.19
N SER A 107 17.41 -4.82 4.57
CA SER A 107 18.61 -4.91 3.72
C SER A 107 18.40 -5.82 2.51
N ASN A 108 17.73 -6.98 2.69
CA ASN A 108 17.37 -7.88 1.60
C ASN A 108 16.52 -7.18 0.54
N PHE A 109 15.59 -6.31 0.95
CA PHE A 109 14.84 -5.48 0.00
C PHE A 109 15.70 -4.48 -0.75
N SER A 110 16.69 -3.90 -0.10
CA SER A 110 17.59 -2.97 -0.75
C SER A 110 18.39 -3.64 -1.86
N VAL A 111 18.80 -4.88 -1.66
CA VAL A 111 19.46 -5.71 -2.68
C VAL A 111 18.47 -6.14 -3.78
N LEU A 112 17.26 -6.57 -3.39
CA LEU A 112 16.23 -7.00 -4.33
C LEU A 112 15.79 -5.89 -5.29
N ARG A 113 15.77 -4.63 -4.85
CA ARG A 113 15.31 -3.48 -5.67
C ARG A 113 16.01 -3.40 -7.02
N GLN A 114 17.29 -3.75 -7.11
CA GLN A 114 18.05 -3.76 -8.36
C GLN A 114 17.47 -4.74 -9.39
N GLN A 115 16.79 -5.78 -8.94
CA GLN A 115 16.23 -6.85 -9.78
C GLN A 115 14.74 -6.68 -10.05
N LEU A 116 14.13 -5.58 -9.62
CA LEU A 116 12.73 -5.27 -9.88
C LEU A 116 12.55 -4.52 -11.20
N LYS A 117 11.35 -4.66 -11.79
CA LYS A 117 11.00 -3.87 -12.99
C LYS A 117 11.00 -2.38 -12.67
N PRO A 118 11.32 -1.50 -13.63
CA PRO A 118 11.47 -0.06 -13.40
C PRO A 118 10.26 0.62 -12.75
N GLU A 119 9.05 0.17 -13.07
CA GLU A 119 7.80 0.73 -12.54
C GLU A 119 7.36 0.13 -11.21
N TRP A 120 8.01 -0.95 -10.76
CA TRP A 120 7.68 -1.56 -9.47
C TRP A 120 8.25 -0.76 -8.32
N ARG A 121 7.49 -0.66 -7.23
CA ARG A 121 7.95 0.03 -6.02
C ARG A 121 7.77 -0.85 -4.81
N LEU A 122 8.79 -0.83 -3.96
CA LEU A 122 8.83 -1.50 -2.69
C LEU A 122 9.44 -0.53 -1.69
N HIS A 123 8.64 -0.09 -0.73
CA HIS A 123 9.06 0.87 0.28
C HIS A 123 8.35 0.60 1.61
N GLY A 124 9.01 0.93 2.72
CA GLY A 124 8.47 0.65 4.03
C GLY A 124 9.36 1.19 5.15
N ILE A 125 8.95 0.89 6.35
CA ILE A 125 9.57 1.34 7.59
C ILE A 125 9.76 0.17 8.57
N ILE A 126 10.68 0.34 9.51
CA ILE A 126 10.69 -0.43 10.76
C ILE A 126 9.76 0.30 11.74
N LYS A 127 8.58 -0.27 11.98
CA LYS A 127 7.55 0.30 12.84
C LYS A 127 7.86 0.10 14.32
N HIS A 128 8.48 -1.04 14.64
CA HIS A 128 8.91 -1.40 15.99
C HIS A 128 10.26 -2.10 15.97
N GLY A 129 11.24 -1.59 16.72
CA GLY A 129 12.61 -2.08 16.71
C GLY A 129 13.20 -2.37 18.10
N GLY A 130 12.38 -2.50 19.14
CA GLY A 130 12.84 -2.73 20.51
C GLY A 130 12.59 -1.55 21.44
N VAL A 131 13.06 -1.65 22.69
CA VAL A 131 12.74 -0.69 23.77
C VAL A 131 13.99 0.00 24.30
N LYS A 132 15.08 -0.74 24.55
CA LYS A 132 16.34 -0.22 25.09
C LYS A 132 17.54 -0.98 24.53
N PRO A 133 18.71 -0.34 24.36
CA PRO A 133 19.90 -0.97 23.77
C PRO A 133 20.48 -2.14 24.60
N ASN A 134 20.22 -2.18 25.89
CA ASN A 134 20.72 -3.23 26.80
C ASN A 134 19.85 -4.49 26.85
N PHE A 135 18.79 -4.55 26.03
CA PHE A 135 17.92 -5.74 25.86
C PHE A 135 17.96 -6.23 24.44
N ILE A 136 18.17 -7.52 24.24
CA ILE A 136 17.94 -8.19 22.96
C ILE A 136 16.42 -8.11 22.68
N PRO A 137 15.97 -7.48 21.56
CA PRO A 137 14.56 -7.32 21.25
C PRO A 137 13.88 -8.65 20.97
N ALA A 138 12.82 -8.96 21.73
CA ALA A 138 11.99 -10.14 21.49
C ALA A 138 10.92 -9.92 20.43
N TYR A 139 10.73 -8.68 19.97
CA TYR A 139 9.73 -8.30 18.97
C TYR A 139 10.22 -7.17 18.10
N SER A 140 9.93 -7.30 16.81
CA SER A 140 10.03 -6.19 15.86
C SER A 140 8.88 -6.25 14.83
N GLU A 141 8.58 -5.12 14.23
CA GLU A 141 7.54 -4.99 13.22
C GLU A 141 8.01 -4.08 12.09
N LEU A 142 7.78 -4.55 10.86
CA LEU A 142 7.96 -3.77 9.64
C LEU A 142 6.61 -3.58 8.96
N GLU A 143 6.50 -2.48 8.23
CA GLU A 143 5.36 -2.18 7.38
C GLU A 143 5.85 -1.75 6.01
N PHE A 144 5.36 -2.41 4.96
CA PHE A 144 5.76 -2.18 3.58
C PHE A 144 4.57 -2.00 2.66
N TYR A 145 4.75 -1.15 1.65
CA TYR A 145 3.88 -1.10 0.48
C TYR A 145 4.60 -1.68 -0.73
N LEU A 146 3.89 -2.58 -1.41
CA LEU A 146 4.27 -3.15 -2.69
C LEU A 146 3.39 -2.53 -3.77
N ARG A 147 3.99 -2.01 -4.84
CA ARG A 147 3.25 -1.33 -5.91
C ARG A 147 3.70 -1.82 -7.27
N THR A 148 2.73 -2.12 -8.14
CA THR A 148 2.97 -2.53 -9.53
C THR A 148 1.91 -1.91 -10.44
N PRO A 149 2.21 -1.69 -11.74
CA PRO A 149 1.20 -1.21 -12.69
C PRO A 149 0.04 -2.18 -12.90
N GLN A 150 0.28 -3.49 -12.74
CA GLN A 150 -0.72 -4.52 -13.00
C GLN A 150 -0.85 -5.49 -11.82
N LEU A 151 -2.07 -5.88 -11.52
CA LEU A 151 -2.38 -6.78 -10.39
C LEU A 151 -1.66 -8.14 -10.51
N ARG A 152 -1.51 -8.68 -11.71
CA ARG A 152 -0.76 -9.94 -11.92
C ARG A 152 0.71 -9.84 -11.48
N ASP A 153 1.33 -8.69 -11.68
CA ASP A 153 2.73 -8.44 -11.28
C ASP A 153 2.87 -8.31 -9.75
N LEU A 154 1.80 -7.89 -9.07
CA LEU A 154 1.80 -7.75 -7.62
C LEU A 154 2.02 -9.08 -6.90
N TRP A 155 1.49 -10.16 -7.43
CA TRP A 155 1.69 -11.50 -6.87
C TRP A 155 3.15 -11.97 -6.98
N GLU A 156 3.81 -11.66 -8.11
CA GLU A 156 5.24 -11.95 -8.28
C GLU A 156 6.08 -11.14 -7.30
N LEU A 157 5.81 -9.83 -7.17
CA LEU A 157 6.51 -8.97 -6.22
C LEU A 157 6.31 -9.43 -4.78
N LYS A 158 5.09 -9.84 -4.42
CA LYS A 158 4.77 -10.39 -3.10
C LYS A 158 5.59 -11.65 -2.79
N ALA A 159 5.68 -12.58 -3.72
CA ALA A 159 6.47 -13.80 -3.54
C ALA A 159 7.96 -13.51 -3.32
N LYS A 160 8.54 -12.55 -4.06
CA LYS A 160 9.92 -12.09 -3.87
C LYS A 160 10.11 -11.43 -2.49
N ALA A 161 9.14 -10.62 -2.06
CA ALA A 161 9.15 -9.98 -0.75
C ALA A 161 9.09 -11.01 0.39
N GLU A 162 8.20 -11.99 0.30
CA GLU A 162 8.09 -13.07 1.28
C GLU A 162 9.40 -13.87 1.41
N ALA A 163 10.11 -14.12 0.31
CA ALA A 163 11.41 -14.80 0.35
C ALA A 163 12.45 -13.99 1.16
N CYS A 164 12.45 -12.67 1.03
CA CYS A 164 13.32 -11.78 1.82
C CYS A 164 13.00 -11.85 3.32
N PHE A 165 11.72 -11.86 3.68
CA PHE A 165 11.29 -11.98 5.07
C PHE A 165 11.69 -13.33 5.68
N ARG A 166 11.48 -14.41 4.94
CA ARG A 166 11.84 -15.78 5.36
C ARG A 166 13.35 -15.94 5.55
N ALA A 167 14.14 -15.44 4.61
CA ALA A 167 15.61 -15.50 4.69
C ALA A 167 16.12 -14.79 5.93
N ALA A 168 15.58 -13.62 6.26
CA ALA A 168 15.95 -12.87 7.44
C ALA A 168 15.62 -13.63 8.74
N ALA A 169 14.45 -14.25 8.83
CA ALA A 169 14.06 -15.06 9.98
C ALA A 169 14.97 -16.28 10.16
N LEU A 170 15.32 -16.94 9.06
CA LEU A 170 16.16 -18.14 9.08
C LEU A 170 17.58 -17.84 9.58
N VAL A 171 18.20 -16.77 9.07
CA VAL A 171 19.59 -16.39 9.41
C VAL A 171 19.71 -15.96 10.86
N THR A 172 18.68 -15.39 11.46
CA THR A 172 18.68 -14.87 12.84
C THR A 172 18.28 -15.87 13.90
N GLY A 173 18.37 -17.17 13.63
CA GLY A 173 18.10 -18.22 14.60
C GLY A 173 16.64 -18.61 14.73
N GLU A 174 15.96 -18.76 13.59
CA GLU A 174 14.56 -19.21 13.51
C GLU A 174 13.56 -18.28 14.23
N VAL A 175 13.76 -16.99 14.10
CA VAL A 175 12.78 -16.00 14.54
C VAL A 175 11.42 -16.32 13.89
N ARG A 176 10.37 -16.50 14.70
CA ARG A 176 9.03 -16.71 14.17
C ARG A 176 8.53 -15.42 13.51
N TRP A 177 7.93 -15.54 12.34
CA TRP A 177 7.38 -14.39 11.62
C TRP A 177 5.93 -14.63 11.18
N ARG A 178 5.17 -13.56 11.04
CA ARG A 178 3.79 -13.54 10.56
C ARG A 178 3.56 -12.33 9.68
#